data_18c44ec77b38333a1f1db16c7e458046
#
_entry.id   18c44ec77b38333a1f1db16c7e458046
#
_cell.length_a   1.000
_cell.length_b   1.000
_cell.length_c   1.000
_cell.angle_alpha   90.00
_cell.angle_beta   90.00
_cell.angle_gamma   90.00
#
_symmetry.space_group_name_H-M   'P 1'
#
loop_
_entity.id
_entity.type
_entity.pdbx_description
1 polymer ?
#
loop_
_entity_poly.entity_id
_entity_poly.type
_entity_poly.pdbx_seq_one_letter_code
_entity_poly.pdbx_strand_id
1 'polypeptide(L)'
;MKMTRFLILFISIPIFGFSQYGSVELSSGGFSFIPAFTDPNPNINFNAFTGNKKLISAYMIGSIRLNKLNLRSLFFVTQIKILDKKTKKLKLSGGIVFPLIQIDDDYTVKTYFSQRIAANYPVSKKIMLNATYIHGKGINNDLELNLFSLSGILQQNKFSFTTQFYYLDLNTTYGIAETVNYRLSSRFDLRGFINQTLSSNQFIYTFGLRYNL
;
A
#
# COMPACT_ATOMS: atom_id res chain seq x y z
N MET A 1 -10.84 -27.48 3.12
CA MET A 1 -10.76 -26.99 4.51
C MET A 1 -9.39 -27.09 5.18
N LYS A 2 -8.46 -27.98 4.80
CA LYS A 2 -7.10 -28.09 5.39
C LYS A 2 -6.10 -27.03 4.90
N MET A 3 -6.21 -26.55 3.67
CA MET A 3 -5.29 -25.56 3.07
C MET A 3 -5.42 -24.15 3.69
N THR A 4 -6.62 -23.77 4.12
CA THR A 4 -6.86 -22.43 4.72
C THR A 4 -6.18 -22.28 6.09
N ARG A 5 -6.10 -23.37 6.88
CA ARG A 5 -5.41 -23.36 8.19
C ARG A 5 -3.91 -23.25 8.05
N PHE A 6 -3.33 -23.86 7.01
CA PHE A 6 -1.90 -23.74 6.71
C PHE A 6 -1.52 -22.34 6.24
N LEU A 7 -2.37 -21.71 5.44
CA LEU A 7 -2.14 -20.34 4.95
C LEU A 7 -2.15 -19.33 6.11
N ILE A 8 -3.06 -19.47 7.07
CA ILE A 8 -3.14 -18.62 8.27
C ILE A 8 -1.88 -18.81 9.15
N LEU A 9 -1.39 -20.03 9.30
CA LEU A 9 -0.17 -20.32 10.07
C LEU A 9 1.09 -19.74 9.38
N PHE A 10 1.17 -19.81 8.05
CA PHE A 10 2.29 -19.26 7.28
C PHE A 10 2.32 -17.72 7.27
N ILE A 11 1.17 -17.07 7.35
CA ILE A 11 1.05 -15.61 7.45
C ILE A 11 1.38 -15.11 8.86
N SER A 12 1.04 -15.89 9.91
CA SER A 12 1.26 -15.47 11.29
C SER A 12 2.74 -15.52 11.73
N ILE A 13 3.53 -16.46 11.23
CA ILE A 13 4.94 -16.64 11.63
C ILE A 13 5.81 -15.41 11.29
N PRO A 14 5.80 -14.83 10.07
CA PRO A 14 6.59 -13.64 9.79
C PRO A 14 6.06 -12.36 10.47
N ILE A 15 4.77 -12.29 10.80
CA ILE A 15 4.20 -11.11 11.46
C ILE A 15 4.75 -10.98 12.88
N PHE A 16 4.89 -12.07 13.62
CA PHE A 16 5.37 -12.03 15.02
C PHE A 16 6.90 -12.02 15.15
N GLY A 17 7.62 -12.53 14.16
CA GLY A 17 9.09 -12.67 14.25
C GLY A 17 9.90 -11.49 13.70
N PHE A 18 9.37 -10.71 12.77
CA PHE A 18 10.13 -9.68 12.03
C PHE A 18 9.48 -8.30 12.03
N SER A 19 8.22 -8.17 12.38
CA SER A 19 7.50 -6.89 12.39
C SER A 19 7.87 -6.08 13.63
N GLN A 20 8.48 -4.92 13.43
CA GLN A 20 8.67 -3.93 14.49
C GLN A 20 7.48 -2.98 14.59
N TYR A 21 6.68 -2.92 13.54
CA TYR A 21 5.52 -2.05 13.43
C TYR A 21 4.47 -2.73 12.55
N GLY A 22 3.22 -2.51 12.89
CA GLY A 22 2.12 -3.02 12.11
C GLY A 22 0.83 -2.24 12.37
N SER A 23 -0.17 -2.47 11.55
CA SER A 23 -1.51 -1.97 11.83
C SER A 23 -2.57 -2.85 11.18
N VAL A 24 -3.76 -2.82 11.78
CA VAL A 24 -4.99 -3.39 11.23
C VAL A 24 -6.01 -2.26 11.12
N GLU A 25 -6.70 -2.19 9.99
CA GLU A 25 -7.68 -1.14 9.70
C GLU A 25 -8.98 -1.78 9.23
N LEU A 26 -10.07 -1.44 9.89
CA LEU A 26 -11.42 -1.71 9.42
C LEU A 26 -11.86 -0.52 8.57
N SER A 27 -12.23 -0.75 7.32
CA SER A 27 -12.58 0.30 6.36
C SER A 27 -13.90 0.01 5.65
N SER A 28 -14.68 1.05 5.39
CA SER A 28 -15.93 0.97 4.60
C SER A 28 -15.68 0.64 3.13
N GLY A 29 -14.46 0.79 2.66
CA GLY A 29 -13.97 0.39 1.34
C GLY A 29 -12.48 0.07 1.41
N GLY A 30 -11.99 -0.74 0.46
CA GLY A 30 -10.59 -1.13 0.44
C GLY A 30 -9.69 0.05 0.15
N PHE A 31 -8.81 0.37 1.09
CA PHE A 31 -7.67 1.23 0.79
C PHE A 31 -6.62 0.41 0.03
N SER A 32 -6.22 0.91 -1.12
CA SER A 32 -5.08 0.35 -1.83
C SER A 32 -3.87 1.27 -1.73
N PHE A 33 -2.70 0.71 -1.51
CA PHE A 33 -1.41 1.39 -1.69
C PHE A 33 -1.29 2.00 -3.11
N ILE A 34 -1.93 1.37 -4.08
CA ILE A 34 -2.12 1.86 -5.44
C ILE A 34 -3.58 2.31 -5.55
N PRO A 35 -3.88 3.63 -5.59
CA PRO A 35 -5.26 4.13 -5.61
C PRO A 35 -6.11 3.56 -6.75
N ALA A 36 -5.49 3.24 -7.89
CA ALA A 36 -6.17 2.62 -9.04
C ALA A 36 -6.84 1.27 -8.71
N PHE A 37 -6.39 0.57 -7.65
CA PHE A 37 -6.92 -0.73 -7.23
C PHE A 37 -7.79 -0.64 -5.98
N THR A 38 -8.30 0.54 -5.66
CA THR A 38 -9.21 0.72 -4.51
C THR A 38 -10.51 -0.06 -4.72
N ASP A 39 -10.89 -0.82 -3.70
CA ASP A 39 -12.12 -1.61 -3.69
C ASP A 39 -13.24 -0.82 -2.98
N PRO A 40 -14.42 -0.63 -3.56
CA PRO A 40 -15.53 0.05 -2.90
C PRO A 40 -16.18 -0.77 -1.76
N ASN A 41 -15.87 -2.07 -1.67
CA ASN A 41 -16.45 -2.95 -0.65
C ASN A 41 -15.75 -2.83 0.70
N PRO A 42 -16.46 -3.09 1.83
CA PRO A 42 -15.86 -3.10 3.17
C PRO A 42 -14.73 -4.12 3.29
N ASN A 43 -13.61 -3.67 3.90
CA ASN A 43 -12.39 -4.46 4.01
C ASN A 43 -11.75 -4.36 5.39
N ILE A 44 -10.99 -5.41 5.73
CA ILE A 44 -9.94 -5.35 6.75
C ILE A 44 -8.62 -5.24 6.01
N ASN A 45 -7.91 -4.13 6.22
CA ASN A 45 -6.57 -3.93 5.70
C ASN A 45 -5.56 -4.19 6.81
N PHE A 46 -4.46 -4.86 6.51
CA PHE A 46 -3.38 -5.10 7.46
C PHE A 46 -2.04 -4.79 6.82
N ASN A 47 -1.13 -4.30 7.63
CA ASN A 47 0.25 -4.10 7.21
C ASN A 47 1.22 -4.43 8.34
N ALA A 48 2.43 -4.80 7.95
CA ALA A 48 3.53 -5.06 8.86
C ALA A 48 4.85 -4.66 8.17
N PHE A 49 5.80 -4.09 8.91
CA PHE A 49 7.08 -3.68 8.36
C PHE A 49 8.22 -3.76 9.38
N THR A 50 9.43 -3.99 8.86
CA THR A 50 10.63 -4.20 9.66
C THR A 50 11.28 -2.90 10.13
N GLY A 51 10.69 -1.74 9.79
CA GLY A 51 11.28 -0.42 10.04
C GLY A 51 12.37 -0.04 9.05
N ASN A 52 12.64 1.27 8.97
CA ASN A 52 13.52 1.87 7.95
C ASN A 52 14.96 2.14 8.42
N LYS A 53 15.39 1.61 9.56
CA LYS A 53 16.74 1.89 10.11
C LYS A 53 17.85 1.11 9.39
N LYS A 54 17.57 -0.10 8.90
CA LYS A 54 18.54 -0.98 8.23
C LYS A 54 18.67 -0.64 6.74
N LEU A 55 19.75 -1.12 6.10
CA LEU A 55 19.97 -1.02 4.67
C LEU A 55 18.86 -1.72 3.87
N ILE A 56 18.45 -2.89 4.34
CA ILE A 56 17.35 -3.68 3.76
C ILE A 56 16.17 -3.57 4.71
N SER A 57 14.99 -3.35 4.14
CA SER A 57 13.70 -3.38 4.85
C SER A 57 12.67 -4.16 4.04
N ALA A 58 11.71 -4.73 4.76
CA ALA A 58 10.60 -5.45 4.17
C ALA A 58 9.29 -4.95 4.77
N TYR A 59 8.23 -4.98 3.96
CA TYR A 59 6.88 -4.74 4.44
C TYR A 59 5.87 -5.61 3.69
N MET A 60 4.79 -5.90 4.37
CA MET A 60 3.67 -6.67 3.88
C MET A 60 2.41 -5.82 4.00
N ILE A 61 1.60 -5.82 2.96
CA ILE A 61 0.29 -5.17 2.94
C ILE A 61 -0.71 -6.18 2.42
N GLY A 62 -1.85 -6.31 3.08
CA GLY A 62 -2.92 -7.17 2.62
C GLY A 62 -4.29 -6.59 2.91
N SER A 63 -5.28 -7.10 2.20
CA SER A 63 -6.67 -6.70 2.31
C SER A 63 -7.58 -7.92 2.23
N ILE A 64 -8.55 -8.00 3.14
CA ILE A 64 -9.58 -9.05 3.19
C ILE A 64 -10.93 -8.36 3.03
N ARG A 65 -11.72 -8.80 2.05
CA ARG A 65 -13.09 -8.34 1.87
C ARG A 65 -14.00 -8.93 2.96
N LEU A 66 -14.82 -8.09 3.57
CA LEU A 66 -15.73 -8.54 4.62
C LEU A 66 -16.98 -9.22 4.06
N ASN A 67 -17.48 -8.79 2.92
CA ASN A 67 -18.69 -9.34 2.30
C ASN A 67 -18.53 -10.79 1.81
N LYS A 68 -17.31 -11.20 1.46
CA LYS A 68 -16.99 -12.55 0.96
C LYS A 68 -16.03 -13.31 1.87
N LEU A 69 -15.50 -12.68 2.92
CA LEU A 69 -14.47 -13.20 3.83
C LEU A 69 -13.28 -13.83 3.09
N ASN A 70 -12.88 -13.21 1.98
CA ASN A 70 -11.78 -13.68 1.14
C ASN A 70 -10.65 -12.66 1.07
N LEU A 71 -9.43 -13.16 0.87
CA LEU A 71 -8.27 -12.33 0.59
C LEU A 71 -8.51 -11.59 -0.74
N ARG A 72 -8.39 -10.25 -0.73
CA ARG A 72 -8.48 -9.42 -1.93
C ARG A 72 -7.13 -9.21 -2.57
N SER A 73 -6.14 -8.90 -1.72
CA SER A 73 -4.78 -8.63 -2.18
C SER A 73 -3.76 -8.93 -1.09
N LEU A 74 -2.56 -9.31 -1.51
CA LEU A 74 -1.41 -9.46 -0.64
C LEU A 74 -0.15 -9.02 -1.39
N PHE A 75 0.59 -8.08 -0.79
CA PHE A 75 1.85 -7.56 -1.33
C PHE A 75 2.95 -7.79 -0.30
N PHE A 76 4.02 -8.40 -0.75
CA PHE A 76 5.25 -8.47 0.05
C PHE A 76 6.34 -7.71 -0.69
N VAL A 77 6.91 -6.72 -0.03
CA VAL A 77 7.91 -5.82 -0.61
C VAL A 77 9.20 -5.93 0.15
N THR A 78 10.28 -6.22 -0.56
CA THR A 78 11.64 -6.12 -0.05
C THR A 78 12.33 -4.97 -0.77
N GLN A 79 12.96 -4.08 -0.02
CA GLN A 79 13.64 -2.92 -0.59
C GLN A 79 15.01 -2.70 0.04
N ILE A 80 15.91 -2.14 -0.77
CA ILE A 80 17.27 -1.72 -0.37
C ILE A 80 17.40 -0.21 -0.56
N LYS A 81 18.07 0.46 0.37
CA LYS A 81 18.41 1.86 0.26
C LYS A 81 19.58 2.02 -0.72
N ILE A 82 19.37 2.76 -1.80
CA ILE A 82 20.41 3.09 -2.78
C ILE A 82 21.12 4.37 -2.36
N LEU A 83 20.33 5.36 -1.90
CA LEU A 83 20.85 6.64 -1.42
C LEU A 83 20.12 7.03 -0.13
N ASP A 84 20.81 7.01 0.99
CA ASP A 84 20.28 7.42 2.32
C ASP A 84 21.39 8.11 3.16
N LYS A 85 22.18 9.01 2.53
CA LYS A 85 23.21 9.76 3.24
C LYS A 85 22.57 10.89 4.05
N LYS A 86 22.98 11.06 5.31
CA LYS A 86 22.49 12.12 6.21
C LYS A 86 22.67 13.53 5.63
N THR A 87 23.71 13.73 4.80
CA THR A 87 24.04 15.00 4.15
C THR A 87 23.15 15.31 2.93
N LYS A 88 22.41 14.34 2.41
CA LYS A 88 21.55 14.53 1.24
C LYS A 88 20.09 14.42 1.62
N LYS A 89 19.28 15.39 1.19
CA LYS A 89 17.82 15.36 1.41
C LYS A 89 17.15 14.27 0.58
N LEU A 90 17.59 14.04 -0.65
CA LEU A 90 17.03 13.00 -1.51
C LEU A 90 17.44 11.62 -1.01
N LYS A 91 16.44 10.75 -0.83
CA LYS A 91 16.61 9.34 -0.49
C LYS A 91 16.03 8.49 -1.60
N LEU A 92 16.81 7.51 -2.05
CA LEU A 92 16.41 6.57 -3.10
C LEU A 92 16.41 5.14 -2.56
N SER A 93 15.42 4.37 -2.95
CA SER A 93 15.34 2.93 -2.68
C SER A 93 14.90 2.18 -3.92
N GLY A 94 15.44 0.99 -4.10
CA GLY A 94 15.00 0.02 -5.09
C GLY A 94 14.48 -1.22 -4.39
N GLY A 95 13.61 -1.98 -5.03
CA GLY A 95 13.07 -3.19 -4.41
C GLY A 95 12.27 -4.06 -5.37
N ILE A 96 11.86 -5.19 -4.85
CA ILE A 96 10.98 -6.12 -5.51
C ILE A 96 9.67 -6.24 -4.71
N VAL A 97 8.58 -6.45 -5.42
CA VAL A 97 7.27 -6.77 -4.87
C VAL A 97 6.94 -8.19 -5.30
N PHE A 98 7.05 -9.15 -4.37
CA PHE A 98 6.78 -10.56 -4.64
C PHE A 98 6.51 -11.34 -3.35
N PRO A 99 5.40 -12.11 -3.30
CA PRO A 99 4.32 -12.11 -4.28
C PRO A 99 3.49 -10.82 -4.24
N LEU A 100 3.01 -10.39 -5.41
CA LEU A 100 1.90 -9.45 -5.53
C LEU A 100 0.70 -10.29 -5.99
N ILE A 101 -0.20 -10.57 -5.07
CA ILE A 101 -1.38 -11.39 -5.30
C ILE A 101 -2.60 -10.48 -5.31
N GLN A 102 -3.44 -10.63 -6.33
CA GLN A 102 -4.75 -10.02 -6.44
C GLN A 102 -5.79 -11.09 -6.73
N ILE A 103 -6.92 -11.05 -6.04
CA ILE A 103 -8.03 -11.97 -6.23
C ILE A 103 -9.23 -11.17 -6.69
N ASP A 104 -9.71 -11.48 -7.88
CA ASP A 104 -10.87 -10.84 -8.49
C ASP A 104 -12.19 -11.32 -7.88
N ASP A 105 -13.31 -10.77 -8.35
CA ASP A 105 -14.63 -11.09 -7.83
C ASP A 105 -15.10 -12.51 -8.18
N ASP A 106 -14.59 -13.07 -9.25
CA ASP A 106 -14.82 -14.45 -9.70
C ASP A 106 -13.85 -15.47 -9.09
N TYR A 107 -13.06 -15.02 -8.05
CA TYR A 107 -12.00 -15.79 -7.40
C TYR A 107 -10.79 -16.11 -8.28
N THR A 108 -10.66 -15.49 -9.44
CA THR A 108 -9.45 -15.60 -10.26
C THR A 108 -8.27 -15.00 -9.52
N VAL A 109 -7.20 -15.78 -9.35
CA VAL A 109 -5.97 -15.38 -8.68
C VAL A 109 -4.98 -14.88 -9.71
N LYS A 110 -4.61 -13.61 -9.62
CA LYS A 110 -3.55 -12.99 -10.43
C LYS A 110 -2.32 -12.80 -9.58
N THR A 111 -1.19 -13.29 -10.04
CA THR A 111 0.09 -13.15 -9.35
C THR A 111 1.06 -12.41 -10.25
N TYR A 112 1.76 -11.44 -9.67
CA TYR A 112 2.73 -10.61 -10.39
C TYR A 112 4.07 -10.62 -9.67
N PHE A 113 5.13 -10.54 -10.44
CA PHE A 113 6.45 -10.12 -10.00
C PHE A 113 6.65 -8.67 -10.40
N SER A 114 7.04 -7.82 -9.45
CA SER A 114 7.21 -6.42 -9.77
C SER A 114 8.52 -5.87 -9.21
N GLN A 115 9.09 -4.92 -9.94
CA GLN A 115 10.26 -4.13 -9.54
C GLN A 115 9.77 -2.73 -9.15
N ARG A 116 10.41 -2.14 -8.15
CA ARG A 116 10.04 -0.83 -7.61
C ARG A 116 11.26 0.05 -7.44
N ILE A 117 11.13 1.30 -7.85
CA ILE A 117 12.05 2.38 -7.49
C ILE A 117 11.26 3.47 -6.80
N ALA A 118 11.79 4.01 -5.71
CA ALA A 118 11.14 5.10 -4.99
C ALA A 118 12.15 6.16 -4.57
N ALA A 119 11.72 7.41 -4.69
CA ALA A 119 12.43 8.59 -4.27
C ALA A 119 11.63 9.31 -3.19
N ASN A 120 12.29 9.74 -2.12
CA ASN A 120 11.69 10.51 -1.04
C ASN A 120 12.51 11.78 -0.83
N TYR A 121 11.84 12.93 -0.77
CA TYR A 121 12.47 14.24 -0.59
C TYR A 121 11.76 15.04 0.52
N PRO A 122 12.35 15.16 1.71
CA PRO A 122 11.82 16.02 2.77
C PRO A 122 12.05 17.49 2.40
N VAL A 123 10.98 18.17 2.01
CA VAL A 123 10.99 19.63 1.73
C VAL A 123 11.21 20.39 3.02
N SER A 124 10.51 19.98 4.09
CA SER A 124 10.60 20.52 5.44
C SER A 124 10.37 19.43 6.49
N LYS A 125 10.38 19.78 7.78
CA LYS A 125 10.04 18.85 8.87
C LYS A 125 8.58 18.35 8.80
N LYS A 126 7.71 19.09 8.10
CA LYS A 126 6.28 18.78 7.98
C LYS A 126 5.86 18.30 6.59
N ILE A 127 6.68 18.52 5.56
CA ILE A 127 6.33 18.24 4.17
C ILE A 127 7.34 17.27 3.57
N MET A 128 6.83 16.17 3.01
CA MET A 128 7.61 15.18 2.27
C MET A 128 6.98 14.93 0.90
N LEU A 129 7.82 14.88 -0.11
CA LEU A 129 7.45 14.46 -1.47
C LEU A 129 7.96 13.04 -1.70
N ASN A 130 7.13 12.21 -2.35
CA ASN A 130 7.50 10.87 -2.75
C ASN A 130 7.18 10.67 -4.22
N ALA A 131 8.09 10.03 -4.94
CA ALA A 131 7.84 9.52 -6.28
C ALA A 131 8.11 8.02 -6.29
N THR A 132 7.26 7.25 -6.94
CA THR A 132 7.38 5.79 -7.04
C THR A 132 7.09 5.35 -8.45
N TYR A 133 7.93 4.46 -8.97
CA TYR A 133 7.70 3.72 -10.20
C TYR A 133 7.69 2.23 -9.89
N ILE A 134 6.72 1.52 -10.42
CA ILE A 134 6.59 0.07 -10.31
C ILE A 134 6.38 -0.49 -11.71
N HIS A 135 7.23 -1.44 -12.09
CA HIS A 135 7.06 -2.28 -13.26
C HIS A 135 6.69 -3.68 -12.80
N GLY A 136 5.59 -4.22 -13.29
CA GLY A 136 5.07 -5.54 -12.90
C GLY A 136 4.76 -6.40 -14.12
N LYS A 137 5.07 -7.71 -14.00
CA LYS A 137 4.74 -8.71 -14.99
C LYS A 137 3.96 -9.85 -14.35
N GLY A 138 2.88 -10.26 -14.98
CA GLY A 138 2.10 -11.41 -14.57
C GLY A 138 2.91 -12.71 -14.65
N ILE A 139 2.72 -13.61 -13.66
CA ILE A 139 3.35 -14.92 -13.63
C ILE A 139 2.41 -15.96 -14.25
N ASN A 140 1.13 -15.84 -13.95
CA ASN A 140 0.07 -16.75 -14.42
C ASN A 140 -0.90 -16.08 -15.40
N ASN A 141 -0.50 -14.95 -15.97
CA ASN A 141 -1.22 -14.19 -16.98
C ASN A 141 -0.23 -13.37 -17.79
N ASP A 142 -0.62 -12.92 -18.97
CA ASP A 142 0.23 -12.13 -19.87
C ASP A 142 0.17 -10.61 -19.62
N LEU A 143 -0.37 -10.20 -18.48
CA LEU A 143 -0.49 -8.79 -18.13
C LEU A 143 0.85 -8.22 -17.70
N GLU A 144 1.17 -7.06 -18.25
CA GLU A 144 2.29 -6.23 -17.86
C GLU A 144 1.73 -4.88 -17.42
N LEU A 145 2.31 -4.27 -16.40
CA LEU A 145 1.86 -2.99 -15.89
C LEU A 145 3.03 -2.09 -15.53
N ASN A 146 2.88 -0.82 -15.82
CA ASN A 146 3.73 0.24 -15.32
C ASN A 146 2.89 1.23 -14.52
N LEU A 147 3.28 1.44 -13.29
CA LEU A 147 2.66 2.41 -12.39
C LEU A 147 3.65 3.52 -12.06
N PHE A 148 3.25 4.74 -12.28
CA PHE A 148 3.91 5.93 -11.77
C PHE A 148 3.03 6.62 -10.73
N SER A 149 3.61 7.03 -9.61
CA SER A 149 2.92 7.75 -8.55
C SER A 149 3.78 8.86 -7.98
N LEU A 150 3.18 10.05 -7.81
CA LEU A 150 3.77 11.19 -7.13
C LEU A 150 2.88 11.58 -5.97
N SER A 151 3.43 11.70 -4.77
CA SER A 151 2.65 12.11 -3.60
C SER A 151 3.34 13.17 -2.76
N GLY A 152 2.50 14.06 -2.18
CA GLY A 152 2.88 15.03 -1.18
C GLY A 152 2.25 14.67 0.17
N ILE A 153 3.05 14.62 1.23
CA ILE A 153 2.58 14.37 2.60
C ILE A 153 2.79 15.61 3.43
N LEU A 154 1.71 16.13 4.03
CA LEU A 154 1.74 17.22 5.01
C LEU A 154 1.38 16.67 6.38
N GLN A 155 2.26 16.85 7.37
CA GLN A 155 2.02 16.48 8.76
C GLN A 155 1.76 17.75 9.60
N GLN A 156 0.61 17.82 10.26
CA GLN A 156 0.22 18.94 11.09
C GLN A 156 -0.47 18.46 12.38
N ASN A 157 0.26 18.50 13.51
CA ASN A 157 -0.22 18.05 14.81
C ASN A 157 -0.73 16.59 14.75
N LYS A 158 -2.05 16.40 14.97
CA LYS A 158 -2.71 15.10 14.91
C LYS A 158 -3.15 14.69 13.51
N PHE A 159 -3.03 15.58 12.52
CA PHE A 159 -3.44 15.33 11.14
C PHE A 159 -2.25 14.99 10.24
N SER A 160 -2.48 14.09 9.30
CA SER A 160 -1.62 13.86 8.16
C SER A 160 -2.45 13.85 6.90
N PHE A 161 -2.08 14.68 5.93
CA PHE A 161 -2.72 14.79 4.63
C PHE A 161 -1.78 14.22 3.58
N THR A 162 -2.29 13.40 2.69
CA THR A 162 -1.53 12.84 1.57
C THR A 162 -2.30 13.03 0.29
N THR A 163 -1.77 13.86 -0.61
CA THR A 163 -2.24 14.00 -1.98
C THR A 163 -1.39 13.12 -2.87
N GLN A 164 -2.01 12.29 -3.70
CA GLN A 164 -1.31 11.36 -4.57
C GLN A 164 -1.88 11.43 -5.99
N PHE A 165 -1.01 11.70 -6.96
CA PHE A 165 -1.28 11.53 -8.38
C PHE A 165 -0.75 10.18 -8.82
N TYR A 166 -1.48 9.48 -9.69
CA TYR A 166 -1.05 8.20 -10.21
C TYR A 166 -1.39 8.04 -11.69
N TYR A 167 -0.56 7.29 -12.37
CA TYR A 167 -0.76 6.83 -13.74
C TYR A 167 -0.42 5.34 -13.79
N LEU A 168 -1.32 4.54 -14.34
CA LEU A 168 -1.18 3.12 -14.59
C LEU A 168 -1.44 2.89 -16.07
N ASP A 169 -0.48 2.30 -16.79
CA ASP A 169 -0.60 2.04 -18.23
C ASP A 169 -1.69 1.01 -18.55
N LEU A 170 -1.98 0.10 -17.62
CA LEU A 170 -3.08 -0.83 -17.74
C LEU A 170 -4.41 -0.06 -17.89
N ASN A 171 -5.03 -0.16 -19.07
CA ASN A 171 -6.22 0.59 -19.47
C ASN A 171 -6.07 2.12 -19.40
N THR A 172 -4.83 2.64 -19.48
CA THR A 172 -4.54 4.08 -19.43
C THR A 172 -5.23 4.76 -18.25
N THR A 173 -5.14 4.16 -17.06
CA THR A 173 -5.82 4.64 -15.85
C THR A 173 -4.99 5.69 -15.15
N TYR A 174 -5.54 6.87 -14.91
CA TYR A 174 -4.90 7.93 -14.13
C TYR A 174 -5.89 8.64 -13.23
N GLY A 175 -5.38 9.21 -12.14
CA GLY A 175 -6.25 9.86 -11.18
C GLY A 175 -5.50 10.56 -10.06
N ILE A 176 -6.30 11.05 -9.12
CA ILE A 176 -5.86 11.72 -7.90
C ILE A 176 -6.52 11.07 -6.70
N ALA A 177 -5.76 10.91 -5.64
CA ALA A 177 -6.27 10.41 -4.36
C ALA A 177 -5.83 11.31 -3.22
N GLU A 178 -6.73 11.49 -2.26
CA GLU A 178 -6.49 12.20 -1.00
C GLU A 178 -6.70 11.27 0.17
N THR A 179 -5.74 11.28 1.10
CA THR A 179 -5.86 10.57 2.36
C THR A 179 -5.71 11.55 3.52
N VAL A 180 -6.65 11.54 4.43
CA VAL A 180 -6.59 12.28 5.68
C VAL A 180 -6.53 11.28 6.83
N ASN A 181 -5.49 11.34 7.64
CA ASN A 181 -5.41 10.56 8.87
C ASN A 181 -5.50 11.52 10.06
N TYR A 182 -6.33 11.16 11.03
CA TYR A 182 -6.46 11.86 12.30
C TYR A 182 -6.10 10.93 13.44
N ARG A 183 -5.07 11.29 14.22
CA ARG A 183 -4.61 10.51 15.37
C ARG A 183 -5.53 10.73 16.56
N LEU A 184 -6.34 9.74 16.90
CA LEU A 184 -7.18 9.73 18.08
C LEU A 184 -6.35 9.52 19.35
N SER A 185 -5.46 8.52 19.32
CA SER A 185 -4.58 8.14 20.43
C SER A 185 -3.24 7.62 19.90
N SER A 186 -2.38 7.12 20.78
CA SER A 186 -1.13 6.45 20.35
C SER A 186 -1.37 5.18 19.53
N ARG A 187 -2.54 4.56 19.69
CA ARG A 187 -2.88 3.29 19.03
C ARG A 187 -3.97 3.39 17.98
N PHE A 188 -4.77 4.46 17.97
CA PHE A 188 -5.91 4.57 17.08
C PHE A 188 -5.82 5.79 16.19
N ASP A 189 -6.05 5.58 14.89
CA ASP A 189 -6.20 6.63 13.89
C ASP A 189 -7.54 6.48 13.16
N LEU A 190 -8.20 7.61 12.87
CA LEU A 190 -9.26 7.67 11.87
C LEU A 190 -8.64 7.99 10.52
N ARG A 191 -9.14 7.35 9.46
CA ARG A 191 -8.73 7.59 8.08
C ARG A 191 -9.93 7.95 7.23
N GLY A 192 -9.81 9.04 6.47
CA GLY A 192 -10.65 9.35 5.32
C GLY A 192 -9.81 9.17 4.06
N PHE A 193 -10.38 8.59 3.02
CA PHE A 193 -9.74 8.42 1.73
C PHE A 193 -10.73 8.73 0.62
N ILE A 194 -10.25 9.46 -0.39
CA ILE A 194 -10.99 9.81 -1.59
C ILE A 194 -10.10 9.49 -2.78
N ASN A 195 -10.66 8.84 -3.77
CA ASN A 195 -10.00 8.58 -5.05
C ASN A 195 -10.90 8.99 -6.20
N GLN A 196 -10.40 9.82 -7.08
CA GLN A 196 -11.02 10.16 -8.34
C GLN A 196 -10.16 9.63 -9.49
N THR A 197 -10.68 8.62 -10.18
CA THR A 197 -10.11 8.12 -11.43
C THR A 197 -10.57 9.03 -12.57
N LEU A 198 -9.65 9.87 -13.03
CA LEU A 198 -9.97 10.90 -14.06
C LEU A 198 -10.24 10.28 -15.43
N SER A 199 -9.58 9.14 -15.75
CA SER A 199 -9.77 8.44 -17.04
C SER A 199 -11.16 7.82 -17.20
N SER A 200 -11.85 7.45 -16.10
CA SER A 200 -13.19 6.84 -16.12
C SER A 200 -14.24 7.67 -15.39
N ASN A 201 -13.85 8.82 -14.85
CA ASN A 201 -14.68 9.68 -14.00
C ASN A 201 -15.31 8.94 -12.80
N GLN A 202 -14.63 7.92 -12.29
CA GLN A 202 -15.08 7.18 -11.12
C GLN A 202 -14.60 7.88 -9.84
N PHE A 203 -15.48 7.93 -8.86
CA PHE A 203 -15.22 8.53 -7.57
C PHE A 203 -15.50 7.51 -6.46
N ILE A 204 -14.49 7.27 -5.60
CA ILE A 204 -14.59 6.37 -4.46
C ILE A 204 -14.16 7.13 -3.20
N TYR A 205 -14.96 7.04 -2.15
CA TYR A 205 -14.60 7.53 -0.82
C TYR A 205 -14.73 6.42 0.19
N THR A 206 -13.81 6.38 1.15
CA THR A 206 -13.81 5.37 2.20
C THR A 206 -13.44 5.98 3.54
N PHE A 207 -13.93 5.38 4.61
CA PHE A 207 -13.59 5.71 5.99
C PHE A 207 -13.09 4.48 6.70
N GLY A 208 -12.09 4.65 7.55
CA GLY A 208 -11.50 3.54 8.30
C GLY A 208 -11.11 3.92 9.71
N LEU A 209 -11.12 2.92 10.58
CA LEU A 209 -10.53 2.97 11.90
C LEU A 209 -9.32 2.05 11.91
N ARG A 210 -8.14 2.60 12.19
CA ARG A 210 -6.88 1.88 12.23
C ARG A 210 -6.42 1.70 13.66
N TYR A 211 -6.01 0.47 13.98
CA TYR A 211 -5.28 0.12 15.19
C TYR A 211 -3.82 -0.10 14.86
N ASN A 212 -2.93 0.62 15.55
CA ASN A 212 -1.46 0.51 15.43
C ASN A 212 -0.94 -0.44 16.52
N LEU A 213 -0.14 -1.43 16.11
CA LEU A 213 0.46 -2.47 16.96
C LEU A 213 1.75 -1.98 17.62
#